data_bb9db751c9724d710958b0466593aed4
#
_entry.id   bb9db751c9724d710958b0466593aed4
#
_cell.length_a   1.000
_cell.length_b   1.000
_cell.length_c   1.000
_cell.angle_alpha   90.00
_cell.angle_beta   90.00
_cell.angle_gamma   90.00
#
_symmetry.space_group_name_H-M   'P 1'
#
loop_
_entity.id
_entity.type
_entity.pdbx_description
1 polymer ?
#
loop_
_entity_poly.entity_id
_entity_poly.type
_entity_poly.pdbx_seq_one_letter_code
_entity_poly.pdbx_strand_id
1 'polypeptide(L)'
;MPTTAALRSEWLKIMSMRAVVGSLAAVFVVTLCITVLVSAAVGRSEARHAGFDPVFGAFHALNFGQIAAMAFGTLVVSSEYANGALRISLAAVPDRSRFYAAKMALVAGPVLAVGLVTGFVSFLAGQAFMGEHAIGLGHPGVLRAFVGSAVYLALMALLAAGLTTLLRSGVAVLSLLIPFVLIVSFVLGDVAQGIVAYLPDRAGQLVIRERPTGSLGPWTGLAVTAVWAASAVLAGRWALLRRDA
;
A
#
# COMPACT_ATOMS: atom_id res chain seq x y z
N MET A 1 -13.11 27.78 6.25
CA MET A 1 -11.78 27.89 5.62
C MET A 1 -11.81 27.18 4.27
N PRO A 2 -11.12 27.67 3.24
CA PRO A 2 -11.02 26.97 1.97
C PRO A 2 -10.32 25.62 2.17
N THR A 3 -10.79 24.59 1.48
CA THR A 3 -10.27 23.21 1.56
C THR A 3 -8.77 23.12 1.29
N THR A 4 -8.23 24.01 0.48
CA THR A 4 -6.80 24.12 0.17
C THR A 4 -5.93 24.50 1.37
N ALA A 5 -6.42 25.36 2.26
CA ALA A 5 -5.68 25.76 3.47
C ALA A 5 -5.61 24.60 4.48
N ALA A 6 -6.69 23.84 4.62
CA ALA A 6 -6.72 22.63 5.48
C ALA A 6 -5.76 21.56 4.95
N LEU A 7 -5.77 21.28 3.64
CA LEU A 7 -4.84 20.33 3.03
C LEU A 7 -3.38 20.76 3.21
N ARG A 8 -3.08 22.05 3.04
CA ARG A 8 -1.72 22.57 3.21
C ARG A 8 -1.21 22.45 4.64
N SER A 9 -2.06 22.75 5.62
CA SER A 9 -1.69 22.63 7.05
C SER A 9 -1.43 21.18 7.43
N GLU A 10 -2.28 20.26 6.98
CA GLU A 10 -2.12 18.82 7.23
C GLU A 10 -0.90 18.24 6.51
N TRP A 11 -0.60 18.70 5.30
CA TRP A 11 0.62 18.33 4.58
C TRP A 11 1.89 18.76 5.32
N LEU A 12 1.95 20.01 5.78
CA LEU A 12 3.09 20.51 6.57
C LEU A 12 3.29 19.70 7.86
N LYS A 13 2.19 19.30 8.51
CA LYS A 13 2.22 18.44 9.69
C LYS A 13 2.81 17.06 9.37
N ILE A 14 2.40 16.42 8.28
CA ILE A 14 2.96 15.15 7.80
C ILE A 14 4.47 15.28 7.58
N MET A 15 4.90 16.32 6.86
CA MET A 15 6.30 16.54 6.53
C MET A 15 7.18 16.89 7.73
N SER A 16 6.59 17.38 8.84
CA SER A 16 7.34 17.66 10.07
C SER A 16 7.63 16.43 10.94
N MET A 17 6.91 15.32 10.69
CA MET A 17 7.04 14.08 11.48
C MET A 17 8.03 13.11 10.82
N ARG A 18 9.24 12.97 11.40
CA ARG A 18 10.30 12.09 10.86
C ARG A 18 9.85 10.65 10.64
N ALA A 19 9.06 10.08 11.55
CA ALA A 19 8.58 8.71 11.44
C ALA A 19 7.63 8.53 10.24
N VAL A 20 6.78 9.53 9.95
CA VAL A 20 5.85 9.50 8.82
C VAL A 20 6.61 9.64 7.51
N VAL A 21 7.52 10.60 7.41
CA VAL A 21 8.36 10.77 6.21
C VAL A 21 9.25 9.54 6.02
N GLY A 22 9.82 9.01 7.10
CA GLY A 22 10.64 7.79 7.07
C GLY A 22 9.88 6.56 6.58
N SER A 23 8.61 6.38 7.00
CA SER A 23 7.79 5.26 6.52
C SER A 23 7.44 5.40 5.03
N LEU A 24 7.19 6.62 4.55
CA LEU A 24 6.96 6.86 3.13
C LEU A 24 8.24 6.62 2.31
N ALA A 25 9.40 7.08 2.79
CA ALA A 25 10.68 6.79 2.17
C ALA A 25 11.01 5.30 2.20
N ALA A 26 10.61 4.58 3.24
CA ALA A 26 10.82 3.14 3.37
C ALA A 26 10.07 2.35 2.27
N VAL A 27 8.94 2.85 1.75
CA VAL A 27 8.27 2.22 0.58
C VAL A 27 9.25 2.12 -0.58
N PHE A 28 9.96 3.19 -0.88
CA PHE A 28 10.94 3.24 -1.96
C PHE A 28 12.18 2.42 -1.63
N VAL A 29 12.82 2.71 -0.50
CA VAL A 29 14.12 2.12 -0.14
C VAL A 29 14.03 0.61 0.04
N VAL A 30 13.06 0.11 0.80
CA VAL A 30 12.89 -1.33 1.05
C VAL A 30 12.58 -2.07 -0.26
N THR A 31 11.65 -1.56 -1.06
CA THR A 31 11.30 -2.19 -2.33
C THR A 31 12.49 -2.24 -3.27
N LEU A 32 13.21 -1.13 -3.44
CA LEU A 32 14.39 -1.05 -4.32
C LEU A 32 15.51 -1.98 -3.83
N CYS A 33 15.84 -1.95 -2.54
CA CYS A 33 16.88 -2.80 -1.96
C CYS A 33 16.57 -4.29 -2.17
N ILE A 34 15.33 -4.71 -1.90
CA ILE A 34 14.93 -6.11 -2.08
C ILE A 34 14.93 -6.49 -3.56
N THR A 35 14.43 -5.61 -4.44
CA THR A 35 14.49 -5.85 -5.89
C THR A 35 15.92 -6.07 -6.36
N VAL A 36 16.84 -5.17 -6.02
CA VAL A 36 18.25 -5.29 -6.42
C VAL A 36 18.87 -6.54 -5.84
N LEU A 37 18.67 -6.79 -4.55
CA LEU A 37 19.25 -7.95 -3.86
C LEU A 37 18.79 -9.27 -4.50
N VAL A 38 17.49 -9.45 -4.70
CA VAL A 38 16.93 -10.68 -5.26
C VAL A 38 17.31 -10.83 -6.73
N SER A 39 17.19 -9.76 -7.53
CA SER A 39 17.56 -9.83 -8.95
C SER A 39 19.03 -10.11 -9.16
N ALA A 40 19.91 -9.55 -8.33
CA ALA A 40 21.36 -9.81 -8.40
C ALA A 40 21.73 -11.23 -7.92
N ALA A 41 21.07 -11.72 -6.86
CA ALA A 41 21.41 -13.00 -6.25
C ALA A 41 20.86 -14.19 -7.03
N VAL A 42 19.58 -14.14 -7.41
CA VAL A 42 18.88 -15.31 -7.98
C VAL A 42 18.12 -15.02 -9.28
N GLY A 43 18.03 -13.77 -9.73
CA GLY A 43 17.17 -13.37 -10.85
C GLY A 43 17.40 -14.19 -12.12
N ARG A 44 18.65 -14.41 -12.54
CA ARG A 44 18.98 -15.19 -13.74
C ARG A 44 18.71 -16.69 -13.60
N SER A 45 18.89 -17.25 -12.42
CA SER A 45 18.59 -18.66 -12.17
C SER A 45 17.08 -18.90 -12.17
N GLU A 46 16.31 -18.04 -11.51
CA GLU A 46 14.85 -18.11 -11.50
C GLU A 46 14.25 -17.93 -12.89
N ALA A 47 14.80 -17.01 -13.71
CA ALA A 47 14.34 -16.76 -15.07
C ALA A 47 14.47 -17.97 -16.01
N ARG A 48 15.32 -18.96 -15.67
CA ARG A 48 15.49 -20.20 -16.43
C ARG A 48 14.48 -21.27 -16.10
N HIS A 49 13.72 -21.13 -15.00
CA HIS A 49 12.73 -22.13 -14.60
C HIS A 49 11.50 -22.09 -15.52
N ALA A 50 11.00 -23.27 -15.88
CA ALA A 50 9.74 -23.38 -16.59
C ALA A 50 8.61 -22.85 -15.71
N GLY A 51 7.86 -21.85 -16.20
CA GLY A 51 6.78 -21.20 -15.44
C GLY A 51 7.17 -19.92 -14.70
N PHE A 52 8.39 -19.41 -14.89
CA PHE A 52 8.75 -18.09 -14.38
C PHE A 52 7.82 -17.01 -14.96
N ASP A 53 7.27 -16.19 -14.07
CA ASP A 53 6.46 -15.02 -14.43
C ASP A 53 7.37 -13.77 -14.39
N PRO A 54 7.77 -13.24 -15.56
CA PRO A 54 8.71 -12.12 -15.62
C PRO A 54 8.14 -10.83 -15.06
N VAL A 55 6.81 -10.63 -15.14
CA VAL A 55 6.16 -9.45 -14.58
C VAL A 55 6.13 -9.55 -13.06
N PHE A 56 5.75 -10.71 -12.52
CA PHE A 56 5.81 -10.94 -11.08
C PHE A 56 7.24 -10.81 -10.54
N GLY A 57 8.22 -11.39 -11.23
CA GLY A 57 9.64 -11.27 -10.89
C GLY A 57 10.12 -9.82 -10.80
N ALA A 58 9.62 -8.94 -11.69
CA ALA A 58 9.97 -7.52 -11.70
C ALA A 58 9.35 -6.71 -10.53
N PHE A 59 8.17 -7.12 -10.05
CA PHE A 59 7.40 -6.33 -9.08
C PHE A 59 7.20 -7.01 -7.72
N HIS A 60 7.70 -8.24 -7.49
CA HIS A 60 7.48 -9.01 -6.26
C HIS A 60 7.90 -8.29 -4.98
N ALA A 61 8.96 -7.47 -5.04
CA ALA A 61 9.48 -6.74 -3.89
C ALA A 61 8.50 -5.71 -3.30
N LEU A 62 7.45 -5.32 -4.05
CA LEU A 62 6.35 -4.49 -3.57
C LEU A 62 5.58 -5.14 -2.39
N ASN A 63 5.65 -6.47 -2.27
CA ASN A 63 5.10 -7.19 -1.11
C ASN A 63 5.73 -6.77 0.22
N PHE A 64 6.95 -6.28 0.20
CA PHE A 64 7.62 -5.72 1.38
C PHE A 64 7.34 -4.23 1.51
N GLY A 65 7.28 -3.50 0.39
CA GLY A 65 6.92 -2.09 0.36
C GLY A 65 5.52 -1.79 0.91
N GLN A 66 4.57 -2.73 0.78
CA GLN A 66 3.23 -2.57 1.34
C GLN A 66 3.22 -2.41 2.87
N ILE A 67 4.17 -3.05 3.58
CA ILE A 67 4.28 -2.93 5.04
C ILE A 67 4.61 -1.48 5.41
N ALA A 68 5.54 -0.86 4.68
CA ALA A 68 5.89 0.55 4.87
C ALA A 68 4.72 1.48 4.48
N ALA A 69 3.96 1.16 3.42
CA ALA A 69 2.77 1.90 3.03
C ALA A 69 1.65 1.83 4.09
N MET A 70 1.41 0.65 4.67
CA MET A 70 0.48 0.48 5.80
C MET A 70 0.95 1.24 7.04
N ALA A 71 2.26 1.20 7.34
CA ALA A 71 2.84 1.97 8.45
C ALA A 71 2.65 3.48 8.23
N PHE A 72 2.86 3.99 7.01
CA PHE A 72 2.60 5.38 6.68
C PHE A 72 1.15 5.77 6.95
N GLY A 73 0.18 5.03 6.39
CA GLY A 73 -1.25 5.30 6.60
C GLY A 73 -1.65 5.28 8.08
N THR A 74 -1.11 4.31 8.82
CA THR A 74 -1.32 4.19 10.27
C THR A 74 -0.74 5.37 11.04
N LEU A 75 0.51 5.77 10.76
CA LEU A 75 1.20 6.85 11.48
C LEU A 75 0.55 8.22 11.21
N VAL A 76 0.14 8.50 9.97
CA VAL A 76 -0.56 9.74 9.61
C VAL A 76 -1.85 9.89 10.43
N VAL A 77 -2.57 8.80 10.68
CA VAL A 77 -3.84 8.84 11.41
C VAL A 77 -3.61 8.75 12.93
N SER A 78 -2.74 7.86 13.39
CA SER A 78 -2.51 7.66 14.83
C SER A 78 -1.92 8.89 15.52
N SER A 79 -1.18 9.72 14.78
CA SER A 79 -0.67 11.01 15.28
C SER A 79 -1.76 11.96 15.75
N GLU A 80 -2.99 11.85 15.23
CA GLU A 80 -4.12 12.67 15.67
C GLU A 80 -4.65 12.26 17.04
N TYR A 81 -4.48 11.01 17.43
CA TYR A 81 -4.94 10.51 18.73
C TYR A 81 -3.90 10.72 19.83
N ALA A 82 -2.68 11.16 19.48
CA ALA A 82 -1.66 11.50 20.44
C ALA A 82 -1.89 12.93 21.00
N ASN A 83 -1.74 13.09 22.30
CA ASN A 83 -1.71 14.40 22.99
C ASN A 83 -2.91 15.33 22.71
N GLY A 84 -4.08 14.78 22.37
CA GLY A 84 -5.27 15.58 22.09
C GLY A 84 -5.25 16.33 20.75
N ALA A 85 -4.35 15.98 19.83
CA ALA A 85 -4.19 16.65 18.55
C ALA A 85 -5.50 16.65 17.72
N LEU A 86 -6.32 15.60 17.83
CA LEU A 86 -7.61 15.54 17.14
C LEU A 86 -8.53 16.70 17.52
N ARG A 87 -8.58 17.09 18.81
CA ARG A 87 -9.42 18.22 19.28
C ARG A 87 -8.96 19.53 18.65
N ILE A 88 -7.65 19.75 18.58
CA ILE A 88 -7.06 20.95 17.97
C ILE A 88 -7.38 20.98 16.47
N SER A 89 -7.22 19.86 15.78
CA SER A 89 -7.51 19.74 14.36
C SER A 89 -8.99 19.97 14.03
N LEU A 90 -9.91 19.45 14.86
CA LEU A 90 -11.35 19.66 14.70
C LEU A 90 -11.81 21.07 15.09
N ALA A 91 -11.11 21.75 16.00
CA ALA A 91 -11.37 23.18 16.29
C ALA A 91 -11.03 24.06 15.06
N ALA A 92 -9.97 23.70 14.31
CA ALA A 92 -9.57 24.40 13.08
C ALA A 92 -10.48 24.05 11.88
N VAL A 93 -10.96 22.81 11.79
CA VAL A 93 -11.85 22.30 10.72
C VAL A 93 -13.05 21.61 11.37
N PRO A 94 -14.13 22.35 11.69
CA PRO A 94 -15.28 21.81 12.43
C PRO A 94 -16.05 20.70 11.68
N ASP A 95 -15.98 20.69 10.34
CA ASP A 95 -16.58 19.63 9.53
C ASP A 95 -15.71 18.37 9.58
N ARG A 96 -16.09 17.44 10.45
CA ARG A 96 -15.41 16.15 10.67
C ARG A 96 -15.30 15.33 9.36
N SER A 97 -16.30 15.42 8.48
CA SER A 97 -16.28 14.69 7.20
C SER A 97 -15.23 15.24 6.24
N ARG A 98 -15.13 16.57 6.15
CA ARG A 98 -14.10 17.22 5.33
C ARG A 98 -12.70 16.97 5.86
N PHE A 99 -12.52 17.08 7.17
CA PHE A 99 -11.26 16.75 7.83
C PHE A 99 -10.83 15.31 7.49
N TYR A 100 -11.73 14.34 7.65
CA TYR A 100 -11.43 12.94 7.36
C TYR A 100 -11.12 12.68 5.89
N ALA A 101 -11.90 13.25 4.97
CA ALA A 101 -11.66 13.12 3.54
C ALA A 101 -10.30 13.71 3.13
N ALA A 102 -9.94 14.87 3.67
CA ALA A 102 -8.62 15.47 3.45
C ALA A 102 -7.49 14.57 3.97
N LYS A 103 -7.66 13.97 5.14
CA LYS A 103 -6.69 13.04 5.73
C LYS A 103 -6.51 11.80 4.85
N MET A 104 -7.60 11.19 4.36
CA MET A 104 -7.53 10.03 3.45
C MET A 104 -6.88 10.39 2.11
N ALA A 105 -7.16 11.56 1.55
CA ALA A 105 -6.48 12.05 0.34
C ALA A 105 -4.97 12.22 0.55
N LEU A 106 -4.56 12.73 1.72
CA LEU A 106 -3.15 12.90 2.09
C LEU A 106 -2.45 11.57 2.44
N VAL A 107 -3.20 10.51 2.71
CA VAL A 107 -2.65 9.14 2.78
C VAL A 107 -2.49 8.57 1.37
N ALA A 108 -3.54 8.62 0.56
CA ALA A 108 -3.54 7.98 -0.75
C ALA A 108 -2.59 8.65 -1.75
N GLY A 109 -2.61 9.99 -1.84
CA GLY A 109 -1.85 10.74 -2.84
C GLY A 109 -0.34 10.51 -2.78
N PRO A 110 0.31 10.73 -1.64
CA PRO A 110 1.75 10.50 -1.49
C PRO A 110 2.16 9.06 -1.72
N VAL A 111 1.38 8.08 -1.21
CA VAL A 111 1.69 6.66 -1.42
C VAL A 111 1.55 6.28 -2.89
N LEU A 112 0.54 6.79 -3.59
CA LEU A 112 0.38 6.59 -5.02
C LEU A 112 1.58 7.16 -5.80
N ALA A 113 1.96 8.40 -5.50
CA ALA A 113 3.09 9.06 -6.16
C ALA A 113 4.42 8.32 -5.92
N VAL A 114 4.72 7.99 -4.66
CA VAL A 114 5.91 7.22 -4.30
C VAL A 114 5.85 5.81 -4.88
N GLY A 115 4.68 5.17 -4.89
CA GLY A 115 4.48 3.84 -5.49
C GLY A 115 4.78 3.83 -6.99
N LEU A 116 4.36 4.86 -7.74
CA LEU A 116 4.72 5.01 -9.14
C LEU A 116 6.23 5.17 -9.34
N VAL A 117 6.87 6.05 -8.57
CA VAL A 117 8.33 6.22 -8.66
C VAL A 117 9.05 4.93 -8.29
N THR A 118 8.63 4.28 -7.20
CA THR A 118 9.20 3.02 -6.73
C THR A 118 9.05 1.92 -7.77
N GLY A 119 7.86 1.73 -8.32
CA GLY A 119 7.61 0.72 -9.35
C GLY A 119 8.49 0.91 -10.59
N PHE A 120 8.62 2.16 -11.05
CA PHE A 120 9.45 2.48 -12.20
C PHE A 120 10.94 2.23 -11.96
N VAL A 121 11.48 2.79 -10.87
CA VAL A 121 12.91 2.66 -10.55
C VAL A 121 13.27 1.21 -10.22
N SER A 122 12.45 0.51 -9.45
CA SER A 122 12.68 -0.89 -9.12
C SER A 122 12.61 -1.80 -10.35
N PHE A 123 11.68 -1.54 -11.27
CA PHE A 123 11.62 -2.26 -12.54
C PHE A 123 12.93 -2.11 -13.31
N LEU A 124 13.38 -0.87 -13.55
CA LEU A 124 14.62 -0.63 -14.28
C LEU A 124 15.84 -1.25 -13.59
N ALA A 125 15.95 -1.08 -12.28
CA ALA A 125 17.04 -1.63 -11.49
C ALA A 125 17.04 -3.17 -11.52
N GLY A 126 15.89 -3.82 -11.37
CA GLY A 126 15.76 -5.28 -11.44
C GLY A 126 16.13 -5.83 -12.82
N GLN A 127 15.65 -5.20 -13.90
CA GLN A 127 15.93 -5.64 -15.26
C GLN A 127 17.42 -5.52 -15.63
N ALA A 128 18.17 -4.60 -15.05
CA ALA A 128 19.61 -4.47 -15.27
C ALA A 128 20.41 -5.74 -14.89
N PHE A 129 19.89 -6.57 -13.98
CA PHE A 129 20.52 -7.83 -13.55
C PHE A 129 20.05 -9.06 -14.33
N MET A 130 18.98 -8.96 -15.13
CA MET A 130 18.37 -10.13 -15.82
C MET A 130 19.12 -10.56 -17.07
N GLY A 131 19.98 -9.71 -17.65
CA GLY A 131 20.74 -10.03 -18.86
C GLY A 131 19.82 -10.35 -20.04
N GLU A 132 19.98 -11.53 -20.65
CA GLU A 132 19.19 -11.99 -21.82
C GLU A 132 17.69 -12.23 -21.48
N HIS A 133 17.36 -12.38 -20.20
CA HIS A 133 15.98 -12.56 -19.73
C HIS A 133 15.29 -11.24 -19.36
N ALA A 134 15.94 -10.10 -19.61
CA ALA A 134 15.36 -8.79 -19.32
C ALA A 134 14.15 -8.53 -20.23
N ILE A 135 13.09 -7.99 -19.62
CA ILE A 135 11.89 -7.55 -20.34
C ILE A 135 11.85 -6.03 -20.41
N GLY A 136 11.31 -5.50 -21.51
CA GLY A 136 11.12 -4.05 -21.69
C GLY A 136 9.80 -3.55 -21.11
N LEU A 137 9.65 -2.23 -21.01
CA LEU A 137 8.40 -1.58 -20.59
C LEU A 137 7.21 -1.92 -21.49
N GLY A 138 7.45 -2.28 -22.75
CA GLY A 138 6.41 -2.72 -23.71
C GLY A 138 5.95 -4.17 -23.51
N HIS A 139 6.57 -4.94 -22.63
CA HIS A 139 6.16 -6.33 -22.40
C HIS A 139 4.72 -6.40 -21.85
N PRO A 140 3.88 -7.34 -22.34
CA PRO A 140 2.50 -7.47 -21.90
C PRO A 140 2.39 -7.59 -20.37
N GLY A 141 1.55 -6.77 -19.76
CA GLY A 141 1.33 -6.76 -18.32
C GLY A 141 2.22 -5.81 -17.51
N VAL A 142 3.35 -5.33 -18.01
CA VAL A 142 4.26 -4.44 -17.26
C VAL A 142 3.59 -3.11 -16.92
N LEU A 143 2.94 -2.44 -17.88
CA LEU A 143 2.25 -1.17 -17.61
C LEU A 143 1.11 -1.35 -16.61
N ARG A 144 0.34 -2.44 -16.74
CA ARG A 144 -0.69 -2.80 -15.77
C ARG A 144 -0.10 -3.01 -14.37
N ALA A 145 0.97 -3.80 -14.27
CA ALA A 145 1.64 -4.07 -12.99
C ALA A 145 2.23 -2.79 -12.39
N PHE A 146 2.80 -1.93 -13.20
CA PHE A 146 3.36 -0.64 -12.81
C PHE A 146 2.30 0.27 -12.17
N VAL A 147 1.22 0.57 -12.88
CA VAL A 147 0.15 1.44 -12.38
C VAL A 147 -0.64 0.73 -11.26
N GLY A 148 -0.96 -0.54 -11.47
CA GLY A 148 -1.75 -1.33 -10.54
C GLY A 148 -1.07 -1.52 -9.19
N SER A 149 0.25 -1.69 -9.15
CA SER A 149 1.01 -1.79 -7.90
C SER A 149 0.98 -0.51 -7.09
N ALA A 150 1.07 0.66 -7.73
CA ALA A 150 0.97 1.95 -7.04
C ALA A 150 -0.44 2.16 -6.45
N VAL A 151 -1.49 1.81 -7.20
CA VAL A 151 -2.87 1.81 -6.71
C VAL A 151 -3.03 0.83 -5.55
N TYR A 152 -2.49 -0.37 -5.67
CA TYR A 152 -2.50 -1.38 -4.61
C TYR A 152 -1.88 -0.86 -3.30
N LEU A 153 -0.68 -0.27 -3.37
CA LEU A 153 -0.03 0.30 -2.18
C LEU A 153 -0.86 1.40 -1.53
N ALA A 154 -1.48 2.28 -2.34
CA ALA A 154 -2.37 3.32 -1.83
C ALA A 154 -3.62 2.74 -1.15
N LEU A 155 -4.21 1.66 -1.70
CA LEU A 155 -5.34 0.97 -1.10
C LEU A 155 -4.97 0.30 0.23
N MET A 156 -3.79 -0.33 0.33
CA MET A 156 -3.31 -0.92 1.58
C MET A 156 -3.03 0.13 2.65
N ALA A 157 -2.49 1.29 2.26
CA ALA A 157 -2.32 2.42 3.17
C ALA A 157 -3.67 2.98 3.66
N LEU A 158 -4.67 3.09 2.78
CA LEU A 158 -6.03 3.50 3.14
C LEU A 158 -6.72 2.49 4.05
N LEU A 159 -6.56 1.19 3.81
CA LEU A 159 -7.06 0.12 4.68
C LEU A 159 -6.52 0.31 6.10
N ALA A 160 -5.20 0.48 6.24
CA ALA A 160 -4.54 0.69 7.51
C ALA A 160 -4.99 2.01 8.18
N ALA A 161 -5.11 3.10 7.44
CA ALA A 161 -5.59 4.40 7.93
C ALA A 161 -7.05 4.33 8.44
N GLY A 162 -7.93 3.66 7.69
CA GLY A 162 -9.33 3.45 8.07
C GLY A 162 -9.46 2.63 9.36
N LEU A 163 -8.73 1.52 9.45
CA LEU A 163 -8.67 0.71 10.67
C LEU A 163 -8.07 1.49 11.86
N THR A 164 -7.06 2.33 11.62
CA THR A 164 -6.48 3.17 12.68
C THR A 164 -7.48 4.18 13.20
N THR A 165 -8.30 4.76 12.34
CA THR A 165 -9.41 5.64 12.77
C THR A 165 -10.44 4.89 13.60
N LEU A 166 -10.76 3.66 13.21
CA LEU A 166 -11.74 2.80 13.90
C LEU A 166 -11.25 2.38 15.30
N LEU A 167 -9.99 1.90 15.38
CA LEU A 167 -9.39 1.36 16.61
C LEU A 167 -8.72 2.43 17.48
N ARG A 168 -8.48 3.62 16.97
CA ARG A 168 -7.75 4.74 17.63
C ARG A 168 -6.37 4.35 18.16
N SER A 169 -5.76 3.31 17.61
CA SER A 169 -4.46 2.77 18.02
C SER A 169 -3.64 2.30 16.82
N GLY A 170 -2.54 2.98 16.56
CA GLY A 170 -1.62 2.57 15.49
C GLY A 170 -0.91 1.25 15.80
N VAL A 171 -0.57 1.03 17.07
CA VAL A 171 0.08 -0.22 17.52
C VAL A 171 -0.85 -1.40 17.26
N ALA A 172 -2.12 -1.32 17.67
CA ALA A 172 -3.09 -2.39 17.48
C ALA A 172 -3.27 -2.73 15.99
N VAL A 173 -3.33 -1.71 15.11
CA VAL A 173 -3.50 -1.91 13.66
C VAL A 173 -2.28 -2.58 13.05
N LEU A 174 -1.06 -2.11 13.33
CA LEU A 174 0.14 -2.71 12.77
C LEU A 174 0.40 -4.12 13.33
N SER A 175 0.15 -4.35 14.61
CA SER A 175 0.25 -5.69 15.22
C SER A 175 -0.77 -6.68 14.66
N LEU A 176 -1.90 -6.20 14.10
CA LEU A 176 -2.87 -7.04 13.41
C LEU A 176 -2.51 -7.23 11.94
N LEU A 177 -2.27 -6.14 11.20
CA LEU A 177 -2.10 -6.18 9.75
C LEU A 177 -0.78 -6.82 9.31
N ILE A 178 0.34 -6.54 10.00
CA ILE A 178 1.65 -7.07 9.58
C ILE A 178 1.68 -8.61 9.67
N PRO A 179 1.33 -9.25 10.80
CA PRO A 179 1.26 -10.70 10.85
C PRO A 179 0.20 -11.27 9.91
N PHE A 180 -0.95 -10.60 9.74
CA PHE A 180 -1.98 -11.02 8.81
C PHE A 180 -1.44 -11.13 7.38
N VAL A 181 -0.77 -10.09 6.89
CA VAL A 181 -0.19 -10.06 5.53
C VAL A 181 0.98 -11.04 5.41
N LEU A 182 1.88 -11.12 6.40
CA LEU A 182 3.07 -11.97 6.30
C LEU A 182 2.77 -13.45 6.54
N ILE A 183 1.87 -13.79 7.47
CA ILE A 183 1.63 -15.18 7.88
C ILE A 183 0.43 -15.75 7.14
N VAL A 184 -0.72 -15.09 7.24
CA VAL A 184 -1.97 -15.63 6.68
C VAL A 184 -1.88 -15.70 5.17
N SER A 185 -1.41 -14.64 4.54
CA SER A 185 -1.28 -14.60 3.09
C SER A 185 -0.17 -15.51 2.56
N PHE A 186 0.94 -15.61 3.26
CA PHE A 186 2.08 -16.43 2.81
C PHE A 186 1.84 -17.92 3.07
N VAL A 187 1.36 -18.29 4.26
CA VAL A 187 1.21 -19.70 4.67
C VAL A 187 -0.07 -20.32 4.10
N LEU A 188 -1.19 -19.60 4.11
CA LEU A 188 -2.46 -20.14 3.63
C LEU A 188 -2.65 -19.99 2.11
N GLY A 189 -1.83 -19.17 1.45
CA GLY A 189 -1.97 -18.89 0.02
C GLY A 189 -1.84 -20.10 -0.88
N ASP A 190 -1.04 -21.07 -0.49
CA ASP A 190 -0.81 -22.29 -1.25
C ASP A 190 -1.77 -23.42 -0.86
N VAL A 191 -2.37 -23.38 0.33
CA VAL A 191 -3.16 -24.47 0.90
C VAL A 191 -4.68 -24.23 0.78
N ALA A 192 -5.14 -22.99 0.84
CA ALA A 192 -6.57 -22.66 0.87
C ALA A 192 -7.00 -21.89 -0.39
N GLN A 193 -7.29 -22.63 -1.45
CA GLN A 193 -8.00 -22.07 -2.61
C GLN A 193 -9.43 -21.68 -2.19
N GLY A 194 -9.97 -20.60 -2.75
CA GLY A 194 -11.32 -20.11 -2.47
C GLY A 194 -11.35 -18.80 -1.70
N ILE A 195 -11.76 -18.79 -0.44
CA ILE A 195 -11.98 -17.54 0.35
C ILE A 195 -10.69 -16.72 0.50
N VAL A 196 -9.54 -17.38 0.62
CA VAL A 196 -8.23 -16.73 0.77
C VAL A 196 -7.85 -15.87 -0.45
N ALA A 197 -8.34 -16.21 -1.64
CA ALA A 197 -8.14 -15.42 -2.84
C ALA A 197 -8.77 -14.01 -2.75
N TYR A 198 -9.77 -13.83 -1.89
CA TYR A 198 -10.46 -12.56 -1.66
C TYR A 198 -9.88 -11.73 -0.51
N LEU A 199 -8.77 -12.14 0.08
CA LEU A 199 -8.05 -11.32 1.05
C LEU A 199 -7.45 -10.08 0.36
N PRO A 200 -7.37 -8.93 1.06
CA PRO A 200 -7.04 -7.64 0.43
C PRO A 200 -5.66 -7.64 -0.24
N ASP A 201 -4.68 -8.29 0.36
CA ASP A 201 -3.33 -8.38 -0.17
C ASP A 201 -3.21 -9.41 -1.31
N ARG A 202 -3.82 -10.60 -1.17
CA ARG A 202 -3.81 -11.63 -2.22
C ARG A 202 -4.51 -11.19 -3.49
N ALA A 203 -5.72 -10.66 -3.34
CA ALA A 203 -6.49 -10.15 -4.46
C ALA A 203 -5.76 -9.00 -5.17
N GLY A 204 -5.21 -8.06 -4.42
CA GLY A 204 -4.50 -6.92 -4.98
C GLY A 204 -3.21 -7.28 -5.69
N GLN A 205 -2.48 -8.28 -5.22
CA GLN A 205 -1.24 -8.76 -5.83
C GLN A 205 -1.43 -9.45 -7.18
N LEU A 206 -2.66 -9.82 -7.56
CA LEU A 206 -2.92 -10.37 -8.90
C LEU A 206 -2.58 -9.37 -10.02
N VAL A 207 -2.55 -8.08 -9.72
CA VAL A 207 -2.22 -7.04 -10.70
C VAL A 207 -0.77 -7.11 -11.19
N ILE A 208 0.15 -7.66 -10.38
CA ILE A 208 1.56 -7.81 -10.73
C ILE A 208 1.89 -9.16 -11.37
N ARG A 209 0.91 -10.03 -11.61
CA ARG A 209 1.11 -11.30 -12.31
C ARG A 209 0.81 -11.14 -13.80
N GLU A 210 1.63 -11.74 -14.65
CA GLU A 210 1.39 -11.74 -16.09
C GLU A 210 0.09 -12.49 -16.41
N ARG A 211 -0.03 -13.70 -15.88
CA ARG A 211 -1.20 -14.58 -16.05
C ARG A 211 -1.69 -15.04 -14.69
N PRO A 212 -2.65 -14.35 -14.09
CA PRO A 212 -3.22 -14.78 -12.82
C PRO A 212 -3.91 -16.14 -12.98
N THR A 213 -3.64 -17.03 -12.06
CA THR A 213 -4.33 -18.33 -11.96
C THR A 213 -5.48 -18.20 -10.97
N GLY A 214 -6.67 -18.69 -11.32
CA GLY A 214 -7.85 -18.67 -10.44
C GLY A 214 -9.04 -17.89 -11.01
N SER A 215 -10.04 -17.63 -10.15
CA SER A 215 -11.30 -16.97 -10.53
C SER A 215 -11.23 -15.45 -10.65
N LEU A 216 -10.18 -14.84 -10.07
CA LEU A 216 -10.00 -13.39 -10.06
C LEU A 216 -8.97 -12.96 -11.09
N GLY A 217 -9.33 -11.97 -11.90
CA GLY A 217 -8.39 -11.28 -12.78
C GLY A 217 -7.64 -10.14 -12.06
N PRO A 218 -6.68 -9.49 -12.74
CA PRO A 218 -5.86 -8.43 -12.16
C PRO A 218 -6.67 -7.23 -11.64
N TRP A 219 -7.62 -6.76 -12.42
CA TRP A 219 -8.47 -5.61 -12.09
C TRP A 219 -9.57 -5.95 -11.10
N THR A 220 -10.15 -7.15 -11.21
CA THR A 220 -11.14 -7.62 -10.24
C THR A 220 -10.49 -7.86 -8.88
N GLY A 221 -9.24 -8.33 -8.83
CA GLY A 221 -8.47 -8.42 -7.60
C GLY A 221 -8.23 -7.05 -6.94
N LEU A 222 -7.83 -6.04 -7.72
CA LEU A 222 -7.74 -4.66 -7.21
C LEU A 222 -9.09 -4.12 -6.72
N ALA A 223 -10.19 -4.45 -7.41
CA ALA A 223 -11.52 -4.06 -6.97
C ALA A 223 -11.88 -4.68 -5.61
N VAL A 224 -11.54 -5.94 -5.38
CA VAL A 224 -11.69 -6.59 -4.06
C VAL A 224 -10.90 -5.85 -2.98
N THR A 225 -9.63 -5.53 -3.24
CA THR A 225 -8.81 -4.74 -2.31
C THR A 225 -9.43 -3.35 -2.06
N ALA A 226 -9.98 -2.71 -3.11
CA ALA A 226 -10.66 -1.43 -2.97
C ALA A 226 -11.92 -1.53 -2.10
N VAL A 227 -12.68 -2.62 -2.17
CA VAL A 227 -13.83 -2.87 -1.29
C VAL A 227 -13.39 -2.99 0.17
N TRP A 228 -12.30 -3.71 0.44
CA TRP A 228 -11.72 -3.79 1.79
C TRP A 228 -11.28 -2.42 2.31
N ALA A 229 -10.53 -1.67 1.51
CA ALA A 229 -10.08 -0.33 1.88
C ALA A 229 -11.26 0.64 2.10
N ALA A 230 -12.24 0.63 1.19
CA ALA A 230 -13.45 1.44 1.31
C ALA A 230 -14.26 1.10 2.57
N SER A 231 -14.41 -0.19 2.87
CA SER A 231 -15.11 -0.65 4.07
C SER A 231 -14.43 -0.15 5.35
N ALA A 232 -13.09 -0.24 5.42
CA ALA A 232 -12.34 0.27 6.56
C ALA A 232 -12.42 1.79 6.69
N VAL A 233 -12.30 2.52 5.56
CA VAL A 233 -12.43 3.99 5.52
C VAL A 233 -13.83 4.43 5.94
N LEU A 234 -14.89 3.77 5.46
CA LEU A 234 -16.27 4.09 5.84
C LEU A 234 -16.55 3.77 7.31
N ALA A 235 -16.06 2.64 7.82
CA ALA A 235 -16.16 2.29 9.23
C ALA A 235 -15.41 3.29 10.13
N GLY A 236 -14.19 3.69 9.71
CA GLY A 236 -13.43 4.73 10.40
C GLY A 236 -14.15 6.08 10.42
N ARG A 237 -14.72 6.50 9.26
CA ARG A 237 -15.55 7.70 9.18
C ARG A 237 -16.75 7.64 10.13
N TRP A 238 -17.48 6.54 10.13
CA TRP A 238 -18.63 6.34 11.00
C TRP A 238 -18.22 6.45 12.48
N ALA A 239 -17.09 5.82 12.85
CA ALA A 239 -16.57 5.91 14.22
C ALA A 239 -16.17 7.34 14.62
N LEU A 240 -15.53 8.10 13.69
CA LEU A 240 -15.14 9.49 13.94
C LEU A 240 -16.36 10.41 14.11
N LEU A 241 -17.44 10.17 13.37
CA LEU A 241 -18.66 10.99 13.44
C LEU A 241 -19.47 10.73 14.71
N ARG A 242 -19.46 9.49 15.22
CA ARG A 242 -20.28 9.07 16.37
C ARG A 242 -19.58 9.17 17.72
N ARG A 243 -18.23 9.11 17.74
CA ARG A 243 -17.46 9.16 18.98
C ARG A 243 -17.01 10.59 19.26
N ASP A 244 -17.02 10.96 20.54
CA ASP A 244 -16.44 12.23 20.99
C ASP A 244 -14.91 12.23 20.83
N ALA A 245 -14.38 13.43 20.54
CA ALA A 245 -12.96 13.67 20.36
C ALA A 245 -12.23 13.84 21.69
#